data_e6034fecf76b5b24f3a106eb7465a73d
#
_entry.id   e6034fecf76b5b24f3a106eb7465a73d
#
_cell.length_a   1.000
_cell.length_b   1.000
_cell.length_c   1.000
_cell.angle_alpha   90.00
_cell.angle_beta   90.00
_cell.angle_gamma   90.00
#
_symmetry.space_group_name_H-M   'P 1'
#
loop_
_entity.id
_entity.type
_entity.pdbx_description
1 polymer ?
#
loop_
_entity_poly.entity_id
_entity_poly.type
_entity_poly.pdbx_seq_one_letter_code
_entity_poly.pdbx_strand_id
1 'polypeptide(L)'
;MVTKVDLFDAFGELIYALALADGVIQKEETAALTRILGDHPWASEIAWSFNYEKKKEKSLEAAFANALDTCKDYGASTDYPFLFEILDKIAAASDGVHEKEAALITKFKTELMAHFQENSGS
;
A
#
# COMPACT_ATOMS: atom_id res chain seq x y z
N MET A 1 17.24 -11.05 -2.53
CA MET A 1 15.93 -11.71 -2.69
C MET A 1 14.89 -11.04 -1.81
N VAL A 2 13.73 -10.73 -2.37
CA VAL A 2 12.64 -10.10 -1.62
C VAL A 2 11.92 -11.16 -0.78
N THR A 3 11.81 -10.90 0.51
CA THR A 3 11.18 -11.82 1.46
C THR A 3 9.72 -11.41 1.72
N LYS A 4 8.99 -12.25 2.45
CA LYS A 4 7.62 -11.93 2.85
C LYS A 4 7.58 -10.72 3.79
N VAL A 5 8.59 -10.52 4.62
CA VAL A 5 8.73 -9.33 5.45
C VAL A 5 8.81 -8.09 4.56
N ASP A 6 9.65 -8.16 3.52
CA ASP A 6 9.78 -7.05 2.58
C ASP A 6 8.46 -6.74 1.88
N LEU A 7 7.70 -7.79 1.53
CA LEU A 7 6.39 -7.62 0.90
C LEU A 7 5.43 -6.85 1.81
N PHE A 8 5.34 -7.21 3.08
CA PHE A 8 4.43 -6.53 4.01
C PHE A 8 4.93 -5.14 4.39
N ASP A 9 6.25 -4.92 4.38
CA ASP A 9 6.80 -3.57 4.49
C ASP A 9 6.37 -2.71 3.30
N ALA A 10 6.38 -3.29 2.09
CA ALA A 10 5.91 -2.59 0.90
C ALA A 10 4.42 -2.26 1.01
N PHE A 11 3.62 -3.13 1.61
CA PHE A 11 2.20 -2.85 1.86
C PHE A 11 2.04 -1.60 2.73
N GLY A 12 2.81 -1.51 3.82
CA GLY A 12 2.77 -0.35 4.70
C GLY A 12 3.22 0.92 3.98
N GLU A 13 4.24 0.80 3.15
CA GLU A 13 4.74 1.91 2.35
C GLU A 13 3.71 2.41 1.33
N LEU A 14 3.02 1.49 0.68
CA LEU A 14 1.96 1.84 -0.27
C LEU A 14 0.77 2.50 0.43
N ILE A 15 0.39 1.98 1.60
CA ILE A 15 -0.68 2.57 2.41
C ILE A 15 -0.31 4.01 2.80
N TYR A 16 0.96 4.23 3.16
CA TYR A 16 1.45 5.57 3.45
C TYR A 16 1.31 6.49 2.22
N ALA A 17 1.72 6.02 1.05
CA ALA A 17 1.61 6.80 -0.18
C ALA A 17 0.15 7.15 -0.48
N LEU A 18 -0.76 6.19 -0.28
CA LEU A 18 -2.19 6.40 -0.49
C LEU A 18 -2.73 7.47 0.47
N ALA A 19 -2.39 7.36 1.75
CA ALA A 19 -2.84 8.32 2.75
C ALA A 19 -2.32 9.72 2.47
N LEU A 20 -1.14 9.81 1.85
CA LEU A 20 -0.51 11.09 1.51
C LEU A 20 -1.03 11.68 0.20
N ALA A 21 -1.88 10.96 -0.53
CA ALA A 21 -2.33 11.38 -1.87
C ALA A 21 -2.97 12.77 -1.89
N ASP A 22 -3.64 13.16 -0.81
CA ASP A 22 -4.25 14.48 -0.66
C ASP A 22 -3.30 15.53 -0.07
N GLY A 23 -2.03 15.17 0.15
CA GLY A 23 -1.02 16.06 0.70
C GLY A 23 -0.85 15.99 2.19
N VAL A 24 -1.83 15.49 2.92
CA VAL A 24 -1.80 15.37 4.39
C VAL A 24 -2.43 14.05 4.82
N ILE A 25 -1.74 13.34 5.72
CA ILE A 25 -2.28 12.12 6.30
C ILE A 25 -3.31 12.49 7.37
N GLN A 26 -4.54 12.03 7.18
CA GLN A 26 -5.64 12.34 8.09
C GLN A 26 -5.65 11.37 9.28
N LYS A 27 -6.11 11.86 10.43
CA LYS A 27 -6.27 11.05 11.64
C LYS A 27 -7.19 9.86 11.37
N GLU A 28 -8.25 10.08 10.60
CA GLU A 28 -9.24 9.06 10.25
C GLU A 28 -8.61 7.91 9.50
N GLU A 29 -7.63 8.21 8.65
CA GLU A 29 -6.93 7.17 7.87
C GLU A 29 -6.02 6.34 8.78
N THR A 30 -5.30 6.97 9.69
CA THR A 30 -4.44 6.26 10.64
C THR A 30 -5.27 5.37 11.58
N ALA A 31 -6.38 5.88 12.08
CA ALA A 31 -7.28 5.13 12.94
C ALA A 31 -7.91 3.95 12.19
N ALA A 32 -8.30 4.18 10.93
CA ALA A 32 -8.86 3.12 10.09
C ALA A 32 -7.85 2.01 9.85
N LEU A 33 -6.59 2.37 9.60
CA LEU A 33 -5.55 1.37 9.38
C LEU A 33 -5.42 0.44 10.59
N THR A 34 -5.34 0.99 11.79
CA THR A 34 -5.24 0.19 13.00
C THR A 34 -6.43 -0.78 13.14
N ARG A 35 -7.64 -0.28 12.88
CA ARG A 35 -8.86 -1.09 12.98
C ARG A 35 -8.91 -2.18 11.91
N ILE A 36 -8.54 -1.84 10.68
CA ILE A 36 -8.60 -2.77 9.55
C ILE A 36 -7.58 -3.90 9.71
N LEU A 37 -6.37 -3.57 10.16
CA LEU A 37 -5.33 -4.58 10.36
C LEU A 37 -5.70 -5.58 11.46
N GLY A 38 -6.33 -5.09 12.53
CA GLY A 38 -6.84 -5.94 13.61
C GLY A 38 -5.83 -6.97 14.08
N ASP A 39 -6.21 -8.24 14.01
CA ASP A 39 -5.39 -9.37 14.47
C ASP A 39 -4.63 -10.07 13.35
N HIS A 40 -4.53 -9.44 12.18
CA HIS A 40 -3.80 -10.05 11.06
C HIS A 40 -2.36 -10.36 11.50
N PRO A 41 -1.83 -11.55 11.11
CA PRO A 41 -0.47 -11.95 11.52
C PRO A 41 0.62 -10.95 11.17
N TRP A 42 0.44 -10.17 10.12
CA TRP A 42 1.42 -9.19 9.66
C TRP A 42 1.03 -7.75 10.01
N ALA A 43 0.01 -7.56 10.88
CA ALA A 43 -0.46 -6.22 11.26
C ALA A 43 0.66 -5.35 11.82
N SER A 44 1.48 -5.90 12.70
CA SER A 44 2.57 -5.15 13.33
C SER A 44 3.59 -4.67 12.30
N GLU A 45 3.94 -5.54 11.33
CA GLU A 45 4.92 -5.21 10.30
C GLU A 45 4.40 -4.12 9.38
N ILE A 46 3.15 -4.25 8.94
CA ILE A 46 2.53 -3.25 8.07
C ILE A 46 2.45 -1.90 8.79
N ALA A 47 1.98 -1.90 10.04
CA ALA A 47 1.87 -0.68 10.84
C ALA A 47 3.22 -0.04 11.09
N TRP A 48 4.24 -0.85 11.39
CA TRP A 48 5.60 -0.36 11.59
C TRP A 48 6.11 0.37 10.34
N SER A 49 5.93 -0.25 9.17
CA SER A 49 6.39 0.32 7.91
C SER A 49 5.67 1.64 7.61
N PHE A 50 4.35 1.68 7.80
CA PHE A 50 3.57 2.90 7.61
C PHE A 50 4.11 4.03 8.50
N ASN A 51 4.33 3.76 9.78
CA ASN A 51 4.81 4.76 10.72
C ASN A 51 6.25 5.19 10.44
N TYR A 52 7.08 4.26 9.98
CA TYR A 52 8.46 4.55 9.59
C TYR A 52 8.50 5.55 8.43
N GLU A 53 7.70 5.30 7.39
CA GLU A 53 7.64 6.18 6.23
C GLU A 53 7.11 7.56 6.62
N LYS A 54 6.10 7.59 7.51
CA LYS A 54 5.54 8.84 8.02
C LYS A 54 6.59 9.65 8.78
N LYS A 55 7.37 8.98 9.61
CA LYS A 55 8.45 9.61 10.37
C LYS A 55 9.54 10.17 9.47
N LYS A 56 9.86 9.47 8.40
CA LYS A 56 10.88 9.89 7.42
C LYS A 56 10.35 10.95 6.45
N GLU A 57 9.07 11.22 6.46
CA GLU A 57 8.43 12.17 5.55
C GLU A 57 8.76 11.89 4.08
N LYS A 58 8.75 10.60 3.72
CA LYS A 58 9.07 10.16 2.38
C LYS A 58 8.06 10.72 1.38
N SER A 59 8.52 11.08 0.17
CA SER A 59 7.60 11.59 -0.84
C SER A 59 6.66 10.49 -1.33
N LEU A 60 5.47 10.90 -1.79
CA LEU A 60 4.49 9.97 -2.33
C LEU A 60 5.08 9.17 -3.49
N GLU A 61 5.77 9.86 -4.39
CA GLU A 61 6.35 9.23 -5.58
C GLU A 61 7.38 8.17 -5.22
N ALA A 62 8.25 8.47 -4.25
CA ALA A 62 9.27 7.52 -3.82
C ALA A 62 8.64 6.32 -3.12
N ALA A 63 7.68 6.55 -2.24
CA ALA A 63 7.00 5.48 -1.52
C ALA A 63 6.23 4.57 -2.48
N PHE A 64 5.51 5.16 -3.43
CA PHE A 64 4.75 4.42 -4.43
C PHE A 64 5.69 3.56 -5.29
N ALA A 65 6.75 4.16 -5.80
CA ALA A 65 7.69 3.46 -6.68
C ALA A 65 8.38 2.30 -5.96
N ASN A 66 8.83 2.53 -4.72
CA ASN A 66 9.48 1.48 -3.95
C ASN A 66 8.55 0.32 -3.63
N ALA A 67 7.31 0.63 -3.25
CA ALA A 67 6.32 -0.41 -2.95
C ALA A 67 5.99 -1.24 -4.20
N LEU A 68 5.80 -0.57 -5.32
CA LEU A 68 5.50 -1.25 -6.59
C LEU A 68 6.66 -2.15 -7.02
N ASP A 69 7.89 -1.63 -6.97
CA ASP A 69 9.08 -2.40 -7.34
C ASP A 69 9.25 -3.63 -6.46
N THR A 70 9.05 -3.49 -5.16
CA THR A 70 9.16 -4.60 -4.22
C THR A 70 8.11 -5.68 -4.52
N CYS A 71 6.87 -5.27 -4.79
CA CYS A 71 5.81 -6.21 -5.14
C CYS A 71 6.09 -6.93 -6.47
N LYS A 72 6.62 -6.21 -7.46
CA LYS A 72 7.01 -6.81 -8.73
C LYS A 72 8.10 -7.86 -8.52
N ASP A 73 9.11 -7.53 -7.71
CA ASP A 73 10.23 -8.44 -7.43
C ASP A 73 9.80 -9.66 -6.63
N TYR A 74 8.86 -9.48 -5.70
CA TYR A 74 8.33 -10.60 -4.93
C TYR A 74 7.55 -11.57 -5.82
N GLY A 75 6.78 -11.01 -6.75
CA GLY A 75 5.96 -11.81 -7.66
C GLY A 75 4.55 -12.03 -7.14
N ALA A 76 3.85 -12.99 -7.76
CA ALA A 76 2.45 -13.27 -7.42
C ALA A 76 2.31 -13.78 -5.99
N SER A 77 1.22 -13.40 -5.33
CA SER A 77 0.94 -13.80 -3.96
C SER A 77 -0.56 -13.77 -3.70
N THR A 78 -1.02 -14.66 -2.84
CA THR A 78 -2.42 -14.66 -2.40
C THR A 78 -2.70 -13.53 -1.40
N ASP A 79 -1.68 -12.76 -1.01
CA ASP A 79 -1.82 -11.65 -0.07
C ASP A 79 -2.30 -10.35 -0.72
N TYR A 80 -2.23 -10.23 -2.05
CA TYR A 80 -2.64 -9.00 -2.72
C TYR A 80 -4.12 -8.63 -2.55
N PRO A 81 -5.07 -9.59 -2.57
CA PRO A 81 -6.46 -9.23 -2.30
C PRO A 81 -6.64 -8.54 -0.94
N PHE A 82 -5.91 -8.98 0.07
CA PHE A 82 -5.93 -8.35 1.38
C PHE A 82 -5.40 -6.90 1.31
N LEU A 83 -4.29 -6.70 0.60
CA LEU A 83 -3.74 -5.37 0.40
C LEU A 83 -4.77 -4.45 -0.28
N PHE A 84 -5.39 -4.91 -1.35
CA PHE A 84 -6.36 -4.10 -2.09
C PHE A 84 -7.57 -3.76 -1.24
N GLU A 85 -8.01 -4.69 -0.39
CA GLU A 85 -9.09 -4.42 0.56
C GLU A 85 -8.70 -3.32 1.54
N ILE A 86 -7.47 -3.36 2.07
CA ILE A 86 -6.99 -2.31 2.98
C ILE A 86 -7.00 -0.96 2.27
N LEU A 87 -6.47 -0.91 1.05
CA LEU A 87 -6.37 0.34 0.29
C LEU A 87 -7.76 0.95 0.06
N ASP A 88 -8.74 0.12 -0.32
CA ASP A 88 -10.11 0.59 -0.55
C ASP A 88 -10.74 1.13 0.74
N LYS A 89 -10.50 0.46 1.86
CA LYS A 89 -11.05 0.89 3.14
C LYS A 89 -10.39 2.15 3.68
N ILE A 90 -9.09 2.32 3.47
CA ILE A 90 -8.37 3.53 3.86
C ILE A 90 -8.88 4.71 3.03
N ALA A 91 -9.04 4.53 1.73
CA ALA A 91 -9.59 5.56 0.86
C ALA A 91 -11.00 5.96 1.29
N ALA A 92 -11.83 4.98 1.65
CA ALA A 92 -13.20 5.24 2.12
C ALA A 92 -13.24 5.96 3.46
N ALA A 93 -12.21 5.80 4.30
CA ALA A 93 -12.15 6.46 5.61
C ALA A 93 -11.70 7.93 5.50
N SER A 94 -11.12 8.31 4.38
CA SER A 94 -10.66 9.66 4.12
C SER A 94 -11.83 10.64 4.09
N ASP A 95 -11.64 11.82 4.63
CA ASP A 95 -12.67 12.87 4.61
C ASP A 95 -12.46 13.75 3.37
N GLY A 96 -13.48 13.88 2.53
CA GLY A 96 -13.43 14.70 1.33
C GLY A 96 -13.37 13.90 0.03
N VAL A 97 -12.68 14.47 -0.97
CA VAL A 97 -12.63 13.89 -2.31
C VAL A 97 -11.61 12.75 -2.37
N HIS A 98 -12.03 11.61 -2.89
CA HIS A 98 -11.21 10.39 -2.94
C HIS A 98 -10.63 10.10 -4.32
N GLU A 99 -10.74 11.03 -5.27
CA GLU A 99 -10.31 10.81 -6.65
C GLU A 99 -8.82 10.49 -6.78
N LYS A 100 -7.98 11.20 -6.03
CA LYS A 100 -6.52 10.98 -6.08
C LYS A 100 -6.15 9.62 -5.52
N GLU A 101 -6.81 9.22 -4.45
CA GLU A 101 -6.57 7.93 -3.82
C GLU A 101 -7.05 6.79 -4.73
N ALA A 102 -8.24 6.93 -5.31
CA ALA A 102 -8.77 5.94 -6.24
C ALA A 102 -7.86 5.79 -7.47
N ALA A 103 -7.36 6.90 -8.00
CA ALA A 103 -6.45 6.89 -9.14
C ALA A 103 -5.15 6.18 -8.80
N LEU A 104 -4.62 6.40 -7.60
CA LEU A 104 -3.40 5.76 -7.14
C LEU A 104 -3.56 4.24 -7.02
N ILE A 105 -4.68 3.81 -6.45
CA ILE A 105 -5.01 2.38 -6.31
C ILE A 105 -5.11 1.73 -7.70
N THR A 106 -5.82 2.36 -8.62
CA THR A 106 -5.99 1.86 -9.98
C THR A 106 -4.65 1.75 -10.69
N LYS A 107 -3.81 2.77 -10.56
CA LYS A 107 -2.48 2.77 -11.18
C LYS A 107 -1.62 1.63 -10.65
N PHE A 108 -1.62 1.43 -9.34
CA PHE A 108 -0.85 0.35 -8.72
C PHE A 108 -1.31 -1.02 -9.23
N LYS A 109 -2.62 -1.26 -9.19
CA LYS A 109 -3.19 -2.53 -9.65
C LYS A 109 -2.86 -2.79 -11.11
N THR A 110 -3.04 -1.78 -11.96
CA THR A 110 -2.80 -1.91 -13.41
C THR A 110 -1.34 -2.25 -13.70
N GLU A 111 -0.41 -1.52 -13.09
CA GLU A 111 1.01 -1.74 -13.33
C GLU A 111 1.49 -3.08 -12.78
N LEU A 112 0.98 -3.48 -11.62
CA LEU A 112 1.36 -4.76 -11.02
C LEU A 112 0.84 -5.94 -11.85
N MET A 113 -0.42 -5.87 -12.26
CA MET A 113 -1.03 -6.93 -13.07
C MET A 113 -0.39 -7.04 -14.44
N ALA A 114 -0.05 -5.92 -15.06
CA ALA A 114 0.66 -5.91 -16.33
C ALA A 114 2.02 -6.60 -16.20
N HIS A 115 2.74 -6.33 -15.13
CA HIS A 115 4.02 -6.97 -14.87
C HIS A 115 3.87 -8.50 -14.74
N PHE A 116 2.87 -8.95 -14.01
CA PHE A 116 2.63 -10.39 -13.84
C PHE A 116 2.25 -11.06 -15.16
N GLN A 117 1.44 -10.40 -15.98
CA GLN A 117 1.06 -10.92 -17.28
C GLN A 117 2.26 -11.05 -18.21
N GLU A 118 3.14 -10.05 -18.23
CA GLU A 118 4.36 -10.07 -19.03
C GLU A 118 5.27 -11.23 -18.65
N ASN A 119 5.37 -11.52 -17.36
CA ASN A 119 6.27 -12.56 -16.86
C ASN A 119 5.66 -13.96 -16.90
N SER A 120 4.34 -14.08 -16.99
CA SER A 120 3.67 -15.37 -17.05
C SER A 120 3.23 -15.76 -18.46
N GLY A 121 3.34 -14.84 -19.40
CA GLY A 121 2.83 -15.02 -20.75
C GLY A 121 3.80 -15.65 -21.75
N SER A 122 4.78 -16.33 -21.26
CA SER A 122 5.79 -16.95 -22.13
C SER A 122 5.23 -18.00 -23.06
#